data_cc4d733dc163d0fae9c778ef954c76fc
#
_entry.id   cc4d733dc163d0fae9c778ef954c76fc
#
_cell.length_a   1.000
_cell.length_b   1.000
_cell.length_c   1.000
_cell.angle_alpha   90.00
_cell.angle_beta   90.00
_cell.angle_gamma   90.00
#
_symmetry.space_group_name_H-M   'P 1'
#
loop_
_entity.id
_entity.type
_entity.pdbx_description
1 polymer ?
#
loop_
_entity_poly.entity_id
_entity_poly.type
_entity_poly.pdbx_seq_one_letter_code
_entity_poly.pdbx_strand_id
1 'polypeptide(L)'
;MIHILKLSNGDTIVGDLVSEDEKCITLNNPLELQLVNNPMTGSGLMSMYWLPIETEVFHVDIRQQHVIVLSEASKEIQKFYNNSVSNFLKRRK
;
A
#
# COMPACT_ATOMS: atom_id res chain seq x y z
N MET A 1 11.00 3.83 -4.10
CA MET A 1 10.54 4.88 -3.16
C MET A 1 9.08 4.65 -2.81
N ILE A 2 8.75 4.78 -1.54
CA ILE A 2 7.41 4.45 -1.05
C ILE A 2 6.42 5.54 -1.47
N HIS A 3 5.32 5.13 -2.08
CA HIS A 3 4.27 6.03 -2.54
C HIS A 3 2.92 5.59 -2.01
N ILE A 4 2.02 6.56 -1.92
CA ILE A 4 0.62 6.35 -1.58
C ILE A 4 -0.21 6.61 -2.82
N LEU A 5 -1.15 5.72 -3.10
CA LEU A 5 -2.08 5.85 -4.20
C LEU A 5 -3.51 5.81 -3.66
N LYS A 6 -4.34 6.70 -4.18
CA LYS A 6 -5.77 6.60 -3.97
C LYS A 6 -6.42 6.15 -5.27
N LEU A 7 -7.18 5.08 -5.21
CA LEU A 7 -7.81 4.49 -6.38
C LEU A 7 -9.27 4.93 -6.50
N SER A 8 -9.80 4.80 -7.72
CA SER A 8 -11.16 5.24 -8.02
C SER A 8 -12.23 4.45 -7.25
N ASN A 9 -11.90 3.24 -6.78
CA ASN A 9 -12.82 2.45 -5.96
C ASN A 9 -12.81 2.84 -4.48
N GLY A 10 -11.99 3.81 -4.09
CA GLY A 10 -11.90 4.28 -2.71
C GLY A 10 -10.74 3.70 -1.92
N ASP A 11 -10.05 2.69 -2.43
CA ASP A 11 -8.93 2.08 -1.73
C ASP A 11 -7.75 3.04 -1.66
N THR A 12 -7.05 3.01 -0.53
CA THR A 12 -5.77 3.70 -0.35
C THR A 12 -4.69 2.63 -0.25
N ILE A 13 -3.73 2.70 -1.16
CA ILE A 13 -2.67 1.69 -1.30
C ILE A 13 -1.34 2.35 -1.02
N VAL A 14 -0.46 1.65 -0.32
CA VAL A 14 0.93 2.07 -0.14
C VAL A 14 1.83 0.98 -0.69
N GLY A 15 2.86 1.36 -1.40
CA GLY A 15 3.79 0.40 -1.98
C GLY A 15 5.06 1.06 -2.45
N ASP A 16 6.03 0.22 -2.80
CA ASP A 16 7.30 0.70 -3.34
C ASP A 16 7.15 0.87 -4.85
N LEU A 17 7.23 2.11 -5.29
CA LEU A 17 7.10 2.45 -6.71
C LEU A 17 8.34 1.98 -7.47
N VAL A 18 8.14 1.06 -8.40
CA VAL A 18 9.21 0.50 -9.22
C VAL A 18 9.30 1.22 -10.55
N SER A 19 8.15 1.43 -11.18
CA SER A 19 8.11 2.09 -12.48
C SER A 19 6.75 2.72 -12.72
N GLU A 20 6.73 3.67 -13.61
CA GLU A 20 5.53 4.41 -13.97
C GLU A 20 5.60 4.75 -15.45
N ASP A 21 4.54 4.46 -16.18
CA ASP A 21 4.41 4.86 -17.59
C ASP A 21 3.01 5.42 -17.84
N GLU A 22 2.68 5.71 -19.09
CA GLU A 22 1.39 6.30 -19.45
C GLU A 22 0.20 5.40 -19.12
N LYS A 23 0.42 4.09 -19.08
CA LYS A 23 -0.66 3.12 -18.88
C LYS A 23 -0.75 2.56 -17.49
N CYS A 24 0.40 2.35 -16.85
CA CYS A 24 0.46 1.61 -15.58
C CYS A 24 1.44 2.23 -14.60
N ILE A 25 1.15 1.98 -13.32
CA ILE A 25 2.06 2.20 -12.22
C ILE A 25 2.37 0.84 -11.62
N THR A 26 3.65 0.49 -11.50
CA THR A 26 4.07 -0.80 -10.94
C THR A 26 4.56 -0.61 -9.51
N LEU A 27 3.95 -1.34 -8.59
CA LEU A 27 4.30 -1.32 -7.17
C LEU A 27 4.81 -2.68 -6.72
N ASN A 28 5.79 -2.66 -5.82
CA ASN A 28 6.20 -3.85 -5.06
C ASN A 28 5.45 -3.85 -3.74
N ASN A 29 5.03 -5.05 -3.33
CA ASN A 29 4.41 -5.29 -2.02
C ASN A 29 3.32 -4.28 -1.66
N PRO A 30 2.27 -4.13 -2.50
CA PRO A 30 1.23 -3.16 -2.19
C PRO A 30 0.41 -3.61 -0.98
N LEU A 31 0.19 -2.67 -0.08
CA LEU A 31 -0.64 -2.89 1.10
C LEU A 31 -1.79 -1.88 1.08
N GLU A 32 -2.94 -2.31 1.55
CA GLU A 32 -4.05 -1.40 1.76
C GLU A 32 -3.89 -0.70 3.10
N LEU A 33 -4.05 0.62 3.10
CA LEU A 33 -4.06 1.41 4.33
C LEU A 33 -5.48 1.71 4.75
N GLN A 34 -5.77 1.51 6.02
CA GLN A 34 -7.05 1.86 6.60
C GLN A 34 -6.84 2.68 7.86
N LEU A 35 -7.63 3.74 7.99
CA LEU A 35 -7.67 4.52 9.22
C LEU A 35 -8.69 3.88 10.15
N VAL A 36 -8.25 3.46 11.31
CA VAL A 36 -9.09 2.82 12.30
C VAL A 36 -9.34 3.78 13.45
N ASN A 37 -10.61 4.03 13.75
CA ASN A 37 -11.00 4.85 14.89
C ASN A 37 -11.39 3.93 16.04
N ASN A 38 -10.68 4.07 17.15
CA ASN A 38 -10.97 3.31 18.36
C ASN A 38 -11.35 4.33 19.44
N PRO A 39 -12.58 4.27 19.99
CA PRO A 39 -12.99 5.24 21.01
C PRO A 39 -12.16 5.20 22.30
N MET A 40 -11.48 4.10 22.56
CA MET A 40 -10.64 3.96 23.74
C MET A 40 -9.21 4.47 23.54
N THR A 41 -8.65 4.32 22.35
CA THR A 41 -7.23 4.62 22.08
C THR A 41 -7.03 5.69 21.02
N GLY A 42 -8.10 6.20 20.41
CA GLY A 42 -8.03 7.19 19.34
C GLY A 42 -7.85 6.57 17.97
N SER A 43 -7.42 7.40 17.02
CA SER A 43 -7.23 6.96 15.63
C SER A 43 -5.88 6.27 15.45
N GLY A 44 -5.85 5.27 14.60
CA GLY A 44 -4.62 4.60 14.24
C GLY A 44 -4.66 4.12 12.80
N LEU A 45 -3.49 3.75 12.28
CA LEU A 45 -3.37 3.18 10.94
C LEU A 45 -3.30 1.66 11.04
N MET A 46 -3.98 1.00 10.10
CA MET A 46 -3.90 -0.44 9.94
C MET A 46 -3.53 -0.75 8.49
N SER A 47 -2.69 -1.74 8.30
CA SER A 47 -2.34 -2.21 6.96
C SER A 47 -2.75 -3.67 6.80
N MET A 48 -3.09 -4.04 5.56
CA MET A 48 -3.39 -5.42 5.22
C MET A 48 -2.98 -5.67 3.78
N TYR A 49 -2.86 -6.93 3.40
CA TYR A 49 -2.61 -7.26 2.01
C TYR A 49 -3.75 -6.73 1.16
N TRP A 50 -3.41 -6.03 0.10
CA TRP A 50 -4.41 -5.55 -0.86
C TRP A 50 -4.93 -6.70 -1.72
N LEU A 51 -4.05 -7.63 -2.05
CA LEU A 51 -4.41 -8.82 -2.82
C LEU A 51 -4.59 -10.03 -1.90
N PRO A 52 -5.29 -11.08 -2.37
CA PRO A 52 -5.45 -12.30 -1.58
C PRO A 52 -4.10 -12.84 -1.10
N ILE A 53 -4.11 -13.35 0.10
CA ILE A 53 -2.90 -13.79 0.79
C ILE A 53 -2.18 -14.94 0.06
N GLU A 54 -2.90 -15.70 -0.75
CA GLU A 54 -2.37 -16.79 -1.54
C GLU A 54 -1.58 -16.32 -2.76
N THR A 55 -1.65 -15.01 -3.06
CA THR A 55 -0.94 -14.46 -4.21
C THR A 55 0.55 -14.36 -3.88
N GLU A 56 1.37 -15.04 -4.67
CA GLU A 56 2.83 -14.99 -4.52
C GLU A 56 3.48 -13.89 -5.35
N VAL A 57 2.68 -13.02 -5.93
CA VAL A 57 3.16 -11.95 -6.81
C VAL A 57 3.58 -10.76 -5.98
N PHE A 58 4.82 -10.33 -6.17
CA PHE A 58 5.38 -9.18 -5.46
C PHE A 58 5.25 -7.88 -6.24
N HIS A 59 5.04 -7.96 -7.55
CA HIS A 59 4.87 -6.81 -8.43
C HIS A 59 3.42 -6.73 -8.88
N VAL A 60 2.83 -5.55 -8.78
CA VAL A 60 1.46 -5.34 -9.22
C VAL A 60 1.43 -4.12 -10.13
N ASP A 61 0.84 -4.30 -11.31
CA ASP A 61 0.63 -3.21 -12.26
C ASP A 61 -0.78 -2.65 -12.07
N ILE A 62 -0.86 -1.38 -11.71
CA ILE A 62 -2.12 -0.69 -11.52
C ILE A 62 -2.32 0.26 -12.71
N ARG A 63 -3.47 0.15 -13.37
CA ARG A 63 -3.76 1.00 -14.53
C ARG A 63 -3.96 2.45 -14.10
N GLN A 64 -3.30 3.37 -14.80
CA GLN A 64 -3.36 4.80 -14.50
C GLN A 64 -4.80 5.34 -14.45
N GLN A 65 -5.69 4.79 -15.26
CA GLN A 65 -7.09 5.25 -15.30
C GLN A 65 -7.82 5.06 -13.97
N HIS A 66 -7.31 4.21 -13.09
CA HIS A 66 -7.93 3.94 -11.79
C HIS A 66 -7.24 4.70 -10.65
N VAL A 67 -6.19 5.45 -10.95
CA VAL A 67 -5.44 6.20 -9.94
C VAL A 67 -5.94 7.64 -9.89
N ILE A 68 -6.45 8.05 -8.74
CA ILE A 68 -6.90 9.42 -8.53
C ILE A 68 -5.76 10.28 -8.00
N VAL A 69 -4.98 9.75 -7.06
CA VAL A 69 -3.87 10.46 -6.42
C VAL A 69 -2.66 9.54 -6.36
N LEU A 70 -1.50 10.08 -6.72
CA LEU A 70 -0.20 9.43 -6.52
C LEU A 70 0.70 10.43 -5.80
N SER A 71 1.23 10.05 -4.66
CA SER A 71 2.05 10.92 -3.84
C SER A 71 3.14 10.15 -3.13
N GLU A 72 4.28 10.79 -2.91
CA GLU A 72 5.31 10.21 -2.06
C GLU A 72 4.78 10.10 -0.63
N ALA A 73 5.13 9.01 0.03
CA ALA A 73 4.74 8.80 1.41
C ALA A 73 5.59 9.67 2.35
N SER A 74 4.98 10.16 3.42
CA SER A 74 5.71 10.85 4.49
C SER A 74 6.68 9.87 5.16
N LYS A 75 7.63 10.40 5.91
CA LYS A 75 8.59 9.55 6.65
C LYS A 75 7.89 8.61 7.62
N GLU A 76 6.82 9.07 8.25
CA GLU A 76 6.05 8.25 9.18
C GLU A 76 5.35 7.09 8.47
N ILE A 77 4.77 7.35 7.33
CA ILE A 77 4.11 6.31 6.53
C ILE A 77 5.15 5.33 5.97
N GLN A 78 6.31 5.83 5.54
CA GLN A 78 7.39 4.96 5.07
C GLN A 78 7.82 3.98 6.17
N LYS A 79 7.98 4.48 7.38
CA LYS A 79 8.34 3.67 8.55
C LYS A 79 7.28 2.62 8.84
N PHE A 80 6.02 3.04 8.84
CA PHE A 80 4.89 2.14 9.06
C PHE A 80 4.84 1.05 7.99
N TYR A 81 5.02 1.42 6.73
CA TYR A 81 5.03 0.49 5.61
C TYR A 81 6.16 -0.53 5.74
N ASN A 82 7.38 -0.06 6.00
CA ASN A 82 8.53 -0.95 6.12
C ASN A 82 8.35 -1.95 7.25
N ASN A 83 7.81 -1.51 8.38
CA ASN A 83 7.51 -2.40 9.51
C ASN A 83 6.43 -3.41 9.15
N SER A 84 5.39 -2.98 8.44
CA SER A 84 4.29 -3.85 8.02
C SER A 84 4.78 -4.93 7.07
N VAL A 85 5.57 -4.56 6.06
CA VAL A 85 6.12 -5.51 5.10
C VAL A 85 7.00 -6.52 5.79
N SER A 86 7.87 -6.06 6.69
CA SER A 86 8.75 -6.94 7.46
C SER A 86 7.94 -7.96 8.27
N ASN A 87 6.88 -7.52 8.92
CA ASN A 87 6.02 -8.41 9.71
C ASN A 87 5.30 -9.43 8.84
N PHE A 88 4.77 -9.01 7.69
CA PHE A 88 4.07 -9.92 6.79
C PHE A 88 5.01 -10.96 6.20
N LEU A 89 6.23 -10.58 5.83
CA LEU A 89 7.20 -11.51 5.31
C LEU A 89 7.61 -12.57 6.35
N LYS A 90 7.70 -12.17 7.61
CA LYS A 90 8.00 -13.12 8.69
C LYS A 90 6.88 -14.13 8.87
N ARG A 91 5.64 -13.73 8.68
CA ARG A 91 4.48 -14.63 8.82
C ARG A 91 4.37 -15.66 7.70
N ARG A 92 5.01 -15.39 6.57
CA ARG A 92 4.98 -16.28 5.41
C ARG A 92 5.94 -17.47 5.51
N LYS A 93 6.81 -17.45 6.46
CA LYS A 93 7.79 -18.53 6.63
C LYS A 93 7.20 -19.73 7.36
#